data_ee15c1fcde5018aa9c6121b01ac16b7a
#
_entry.id   ee15c1fcde5018aa9c6121b01ac16b7a
#
_cell.length_a   1.000
_cell.length_b   1.000
_cell.length_c   1.000
_cell.angle_alpha   90.00
_cell.angle_beta   90.00
_cell.angle_gamma   90.00
#
_symmetry.space_group_name_H-M   'P 1'
#
loop_
_entity.id
_entity.type
_entity.pdbx_description
1 polymer ?
#
loop_
_entity_poly.entity_id
_entity_poly.type
_entity_poly.pdbx_seq_one_letter_code
_entity_poly.pdbx_strand_id
1 'polypeptide(L)'
;MKQLFFLTLICITLSLSAQNTIQWRNDRTGIYHEKGLLTSWPTKGPQMLWHYDSLGEGHSSVAIDANKIYITGMTGNTGYLYVFDMAGKLLKKKDYGKEWDESYNGARGTVTISDSKLYIFTGTGFLICMDQNTLNILWKKDIVVDFGGKNIRWGVNESPLVIGEKVILSAGGKEHNIVALNKKDGSLIWTCAGNGDLSSYCSPLYIANQQVPQIATMMADHILGVDAATGKKLWSFKYANNRKIHPNTPIYHDNMLFCTSGYGKGAVMLRLTNGGRSVEKVWEVADLDPRTGAMVKIGNYIYGSGDNHKYWFCIDWKTGEIKYKDKSFGVGAVIANEDMLYCYSEKGEMALVKATPEKFDMISKFPIVLGTDQHWAHPVIYQGVLYVRHGNTLMAYKAK
;
A
#
# COMPACT_ATOMS: atom_id res chain seq x y z
N MET A 1 22.75 -63.03 -19.88
CA MET A 1 22.56 -61.64 -20.24
C MET A 1 21.87 -60.94 -19.07
N LYS A 2 22.59 -60.14 -18.30
CA LYS A 2 22.02 -59.33 -17.19
C LYS A 2 21.76 -57.93 -17.74
N GLN A 3 20.46 -57.53 -17.81
CA GLN A 3 20.09 -56.16 -18.14
C GLN A 3 20.23 -55.30 -16.92
N LEU A 4 21.11 -54.29 -16.98
CA LEU A 4 21.25 -53.20 -16.01
C LEU A 4 20.20 -52.15 -16.30
N PHE A 5 19.21 -51.96 -15.43
CA PHE A 5 18.30 -50.80 -15.46
C PHE A 5 18.99 -49.60 -14.79
N PHE A 6 19.33 -48.58 -15.56
CA PHE A 6 19.72 -47.28 -15.05
C PHE A 6 18.46 -46.46 -14.67
N LEU A 7 18.25 -46.26 -13.38
CA LEU A 7 17.23 -45.36 -12.86
C LEU A 7 17.81 -43.93 -12.89
N THR A 8 17.39 -43.14 -13.85
CA THR A 8 17.76 -41.70 -13.89
C THR A 8 16.87 -40.93 -12.90
N LEU A 9 17.47 -40.50 -11.80
CA LEU A 9 16.84 -39.66 -10.80
C LEU A 9 16.73 -38.22 -11.37
N ILE A 10 15.54 -37.82 -11.83
CA ILE A 10 15.28 -36.42 -12.24
C ILE A 10 15.08 -35.61 -10.95
N CYS A 11 16.09 -34.89 -10.51
CA CYS A 11 15.97 -33.84 -9.50
C CYS A 11 15.16 -32.66 -10.09
N ILE A 12 13.87 -32.61 -9.81
CA ILE A 12 13.06 -31.41 -10.07
C ILE A 12 13.44 -30.38 -8.98
N THR A 13 14.32 -29.47 -9.30
CA THR A 13 14.55 -28.27 -8.49
C THR A 13 13.31 -27.37 -8.64
N LEU A 14 12.42 -27.42 -7.65
CA LEU A 14 11.38 -26.41 -7.49
C LEU A 14 12.09 -25.08 -7.17
N SER A 15 12.31 -24.26 -8.19
CA SER A 15 12.66 -22.87 -8.00
C SER A 15 11.45 -22.19 -7.34
N LEU A 16 11.50 -21.99 -6.04
CA LEU A 16 10.62 -21.03 -5.37
C LEU A 16 10.96 -19.66 -5.96
N SER A 17 10.19 -19.20 -6.95
CA SER A 17 10.30 -17.82 -7.40
C SER A 17 9.91 -16.95 -6.22
N ALA A 18 10.86 -16.17 -5.71
CA ALA A 18 10.55 -15.13 -4.73
C ALA A 18 9.46 -14.24 -5.31
N GLN A 19 8.39 -14.04 -4.56
CA GLN A 19 7.29 -13.19 -4.98
C GLN A 19 7.76 -11.74 -4.99
N ASN A 20 7.87 -11.12 -6.17
CA ASN A 20 8.27 -9.73 -6.31
C ASN A 20 7.28 -8.81 -5.57
N THR A 21 7.78 -7.79 -4.89
CA THR A 21 6.96 -6.76 -4.23
C THR A 21 6.90 -5.52 -5.12
N ILE A 22 6.17 -5.63 -6.23
CA ILE A 22 6.15 -4.67 -7.34
C ILE A 22 5.27 -3.45 -7.12
N GLN A 23 4.58 -3.35 -6.00
CA GLN A 23 3.67 -2.25 -5.68
C GLN A 23 3.51 -2.07 -4.17
N TRP A 24 2.79 -1.01 -3.79
CA TRP A 24 2.51 -0.68 -2.40
C TRP A 24 1.83 -1.82 -1.64
N ARG A 25 2.39 -2.16 -0.45
CA ARG A 25 1.89 -3.22 0.43
C ARG A 25 1.77 -4.58 -0.27
N ASN A 26 2.78 -4.98 -1.01
CA ASN A 26 2.84 -6.21 -1.79
C ASN A 26 1.75 -6.23 -2.89
N ASP A 27 0.64 -6.92 -2.65
CA ASP A 27 -0.57 -6.94 -3.49
C ASP A 27 -1.69 -6.00 -2.98
N ARG A 28 -1.34 -4.94 -2.25
CA ARG A 28 -2.20 -3.97 -1.55
C ARG A 28 -2.86 -4.49 -0.27
N THR A 29 -2.67 -5.76 0.09
CA THR A 29 -3.21 -6.36 1.33
C THR A 29 -2.30 -6.11 2.54
N GLY A 30 -1.02 -5.92 2.33
CA GLY A 30 0.00 -5.87 3.38
C GLY A 30 0.35 -7.24 3.93
N ILE A 31 -0.04 -8.31 3.24
CA ILE A 31 0.26 -9.69 3.62
C ILE A 31 1.46 -10.19 2.83
N TYR A 32 2.40 -10.80 3.52
CA TYR A 32 3.58 -11.46 2.96
C TYR A 32 3.52 -12.95 3.27
N HIS A 33 4.22 -13.78 2.50
CA HIS A 33 4.17 -15.24 2.60
C HIS A 33 5.57 -15.86 2.65
N GLU A 34 6.49 -15.21 3.35
CA GLU A 34 7.85 -15.71 3.48
C GLU A 34 7.96 -16.77 4.59
N LYS A 35 8.82 -17.77 4.37
CA LYS A 35 9.04 -18.87 5.31
C LYS A 35 10.30 -18.68 6.13
N GLY A 36 10.24 -19.10 7.40
CA GLY A 36 11.39 -19.16 8.29
C GLY A 36 11.85 -17.78 8.78
N LEU A 37 10.97 -16.78 8.85
CA LEU A 37 11.28 -15.50 9.47
C LEU A 37 11.45 -15.65 10.98
N LEU A 38 12.21 -14.73 11.57
CA LEU A 38 12.41 -14.66 13.02
C LEU A 38 11.05 -14.46 13.72
N THR A 39 10.79 -15.26 14.74
CA THR A 39 9.57 -15.19 15.58
C THR A 39 9.75 -14.33 16.83
N SER A 40 10.94 -13.80 17.07
CA SER A 40 11.26 -12.83 18.12
C SER A 40 12.50 -12.03 17.76
N TRP A 41 12.65 -10.85 18.33
CA TRP A 41 13.82 -9.99 18.14
C TRP A 41 14.49 -9.68 19.48
N PRO A 42 15.82 -9.48 19.51
CA PRO A 42 16.52 -8.89 20.65
C PRO A 42 15.99 -7.48 20.96
N THR A 43 16.19 -6.99 22.17
CA THR A 43 15.76 -5.64 22.60
C THR A 43 16.33 -4.50 21.73
N LYS A 44 17.52 -4.71 21.15
CA LYS A 44 18.16 -3.77 20.19
C LYS A 44 17.66 -3.95 18.76
N GLY A 45 16.73 -4.86 18.53
CA GLY A 45 16.22 -5.23 17.20
C GLY A 45 17.03 -6.33 16.51
N PRO A 46 16.54 -6.79 15.36
CA PRO A 46 17.29 -7.68 14.49
C PRO A 46 18.52 -6.98 13.92
N GLN A 47 19.49 -7.75 13.45
CA GLN A 47 20.71 -7.22 12.85
C GLN A 47 20.37 -6.26 11.71
N MET A 48 20.84 -5.01 11.79
CA MET A 48 20.80 -4.09 10.65
C MET A 48 21.87 -4.55 9.64
N LEU A 49 21.44 -4.81 8.41
CA LEU A 49 22.31 -5.23 7.30
C LEU A 49 22.97 -4.02 6.65
N TRP A 50 22.17 -2.99 6.39
CA TRP A 50 22.60 -1.72 5.83
C TRP A 50 21.54 -0.63 6.04
N HIS A 51 21.94 0.62 5.86
CA HIS A 51 21.05 1.78 5.76
C HIS A 51 21.58 2.78 4.72
N TYR A 52 20.68 3.69 4.29
CA TYR A 52 21.01 4.79 3.40
C TYR A 52 20.27 6.05 3.85
N ASP A 53 21.00 7.12 4.20
CA ASP A 53 20.49 8.30 4.92
C ASP A 53 20.24 9.52 4.02
N SER A 54 20.36 9.40 2.71
CA SER A 54 20.30 10.51 1.77
C SER A 54 19.16 10.36 0.75
N LEU A 55 18.04 9.71 1.13
CA LEU A 55 16.85 9.65 0.30
C LEU A 55 16.18 11.03 0.13
N GLY A 56 16.40 11.93 1.07
CA GLY A 56 15.57 13.11 1.21
C GLY A 56 14.20 12.79 1.80
N GLU A 57 13.34 13.78 1.87
CA GLU A 57 12.04 13.70 2.55
C GLU A 57 11.06 12.78 1.84
N GLY A 58 10.26 12.07 2.62
CA GLY A 58 9.20 11.24 2.04
C GLY A 58 8.73 10.07 2.91
N HIS A 59 7.63 9.47 2.47
CA HIS A 59 6.88 8.44 3.19
C HIS A 59 6.56 7.20 2.32
N SER A 60 7.11 7.12 1.09
CA SER A 60 6.91 5.96 0.21
C SER A 60 7.57 4.71 0.78
N SER A 61 7.01 3.56 0.51
CA SER A 61 7.64 2.26 0.75
C SER A 61 8.55 1.86 -0.41
N VAL A 62 9.37 0.83 -0.24
CA VAL A 62 10.12 0.23 -1.34
C VAL A 62 9.20 -0.60 -2.23
N ALA A 63 9.50 -0.60 -3.55
CA ALA A 63 9.05 -1.62 -4.48
C ALA A 63 10.28 -2.42 -4.93
N ILE A 64 10.15 -3.73 -5.11
CA ILE A 64 11.28 -4.62 -5.41
C ILE A 64 10.93 -5.51 -6.59
N ASP A 65 11.79 -5.48 -7.59
CA ASP A 65 11.70 -6.33 -8.77
C ASP A 65 13.10 -6.64 -9.31
N ALA A 66 13.28 -7.85 -9.85
CA ALA A 66 14.54 -8.31 -10.46
C ALA A 66 15.79 -8.02 -9.59
N ASN A 67 15.69 -8.26 -8.28
CA ASN A 67 16.74 -7.99 -7.28
C ASN A 67 17.21 -6.53 -7.25
N LYS A 68 16.33 -5.59 -7.53
CA LYS A 68 16.56 -4.15 -7.37
C LYS A 68 15.46 -3.53 -6.52
N ILE A 69 15.87 -2.60 -5.68
CA ILE A 69 14.99 -1.85 -4.77
C ILE A 69 14.76 -0.47 -5.37
N TYR A 70 13.50 -0.07 -5.51
CA TYR A 70 13.06 1.21 -6.04
C TYR A 70 12.35 1.99 -4.93
N ILE A 71 12.76 3.23 -4.68
CA ILE A 71 12.13 4.11 -3.69
C ILE A 71 12.23 5.56 -4.13
N THR A 72 11.21 6.35 -3.83
CA THR A 72 11.20 7.79 -4.11
C THR A 72 11.62 8.59 -2.89
N GLY A 73 12.15 9.79 -3.11
CA GLY A 73 12.50 10.76 -2.06
C GLY A 73 12.54 12.16 -2.64
N MET A 74 12.58 13.19 -1.81
CA MET A 74 12.57 14.58 -2.24
C MET A 74 13.73 15.35 -1.61
N THR A 75 14.40 16.18 -2.39
CA THR A 75 15.40 17.15 -1.92
C THR A 75 15.02 18.52 -2.45
N GLY A 76 14.86 19.50 -1.55
CA GLY A 76 14.24 20.78 -1.90
C GLY A 76 12.78 20.54 -2.34
N ASN A 77 12.44 20.84 -3.59
CA ASN A 77 11.15 20.56 -4.19
C ASN A 77 11.21 19.54 -5.34
N THR A 78 12.35 18.87 -5.50
CA THR A 78 12.60 17.92 -6.59
C THR A 78 12.50 16.49 -6.08
N GLY A 79 11.65 15.70 -6.73
CA GLY A 79 11.51 14.28 -6.48
C GLY A 79 12.56 13.47 -7.21
N TYR A 80 13.10 12.46 -6.53
CA TYR A 80 14.11 11.55 -7.05
C TYR A 80 13.65 10.10 -6.90
N LEU A 81 13.91 9.31 -7.93
CA LEU A 81 13.87 7.86 -7.86
C LEU A 81 15.26 7.32 -7.57
N TYR A 82 15.38 6.51 -6.53
CA TYR A 82 16.58 5.80 -6.16
C TYR A 82 16.44 4.33 -6.50
N VAL A 83 17.51 3.72 -7.02
CA VAL A 83 17.57 2.29 -7.32
C VAL A 83 18.78 1.71 -6.61
N PHE A 84 18.57 0.72 -5.76
CA PHE A 84 19.62 0.01 -5.04
C PHE A 84 19.68 -1.46 -5.47
N ASP A 85 20.85 -2.09 -5.28
CA ASP A 85 20.92 -3.55 -5.21
C ASP A 85 20.45 -4.05 -3.84
N MET A 86 20.38 -5.37 -3.68
CA MET A 86 19.93 -6.00 -2.42
C MET A 86 20.92 -5.80 -1.25
N ALA A 87 22.17 -5.45 -1.55
CA ALA A 87 23.20 -5.12 -0.55
C ALA A 87 23.19 -3.65 -0.10
N GLY A 88 22.24 -2.84 -0.61
CA GLY A 88 22.08 -1.43 -0.26
C GLY A 88 23.02 -0.48 -1.03
N LYS A 89 23.73 -0.95 -2.05
CA LYS A 89 24.54 -0.10 -2.92
C LYS A 89 23.62 0.70 -3.85
N LEU A 90 23.74 2.01 -3.84
CA LEU A 90 23.04 2.88 -4.79
C LEU A 90 23.55 2.61 -6.22
N LEU A 91 22.68 2.14 -7.08
CA LEU A 91 22.96 1.85 -8.50
C LEU A 91 22.64 3.05 -9.38
N LYS A 92 21.49 3.71 -9.13
CA LYS A 92 21.03 4.86 -9.90
C LYS A 92 20.23 5.82 -9.03
N LYS A 93 20.32 7.11 -9.36
CA LYS A 93 19.46 8.20 -8.86
C LYS A 93 19.00 9.02 -10.05
N LYS A 94 17.70 9.29 -10.18
CA LYS A 94 17.13 10.07 -11.29
C LYS A 94 16.08 11.02 -10.76
N ASP A 95 16.17 12.29 -11.09
CA ASP A 95 15.08 13.23 -10.85
C ASP A 95 13.89 12.92 -11.78
N TYR A 96 12.67 13.17 -11.26
CA TYR A 96 11.44 13.04 -12.04
C TYR A 96 10.60 14.32 -12.04
N GLY A 97 11.11 15.40 -11.47
CA GLY A 97 10.49 16.71 -11.44
C GLY A 97 9.91 17.10 -10.09
N LYS A 98 9.00 18.06 -10.09
CA LYS A 98 8.45 18.66 -8.86
C LYS A 98 7.67 17.63 -8.03
N GLU A 99 7.94 17.65 -6.71
CA GLU A 99 7.24 16.88 -5.69
C GLU A 99 6.53 17.83 -4.70
N TRP A 100 5.78 17.30 -3.74
CA TRP A 100 5.03 18.06 -2.75
C TRP A 100 5.95 18.66 -1.69
N ASP A 101 6.05 19.98 -1.69
CA ASP A 101 6.97 20.79 -0.85
C ASP A 101 6.27 21.66 0.21
N GLU A 102 4.96 21.41 0.44
CA GLU A 102 4.19 22.08 1.48
C GLU A 102 4.17 21.25 2.79
N SER A 103 3.14 21.41 3.63
CA SER A 103 3.03 20.70 4.91
C SER A 103 3.10 19.17 4.74
N TYR A 104 3.85 18.50 5.62
CA TYR A 104 4.16 17.06 5.52
C TYR A 104 4.78 16.73 4.17
N ASN A 105 5.76 17.53 3.80
CA ASN A 105 6.44 17.50 2.52
C ASN A 105 7.11 16.14 2.20
N GLY A 106 7.45 15.93 0.94
CA GLY A 106 8.20 14.77 0.46
C GLY A 106 7.44 13.81 -0.44
N ALA A 107 8.19 12.92 -1.06
CA ALA A 107 7.69 11.88 -1.95
C ALA A 107 6.88 10.84 -1.18
N ARG A 108 5.67 10.51 -1.64
CA ARG A 108 4.73 9.72 -0.84
C ARG A 108 4.14 8.49 -1.54
N GLY A 109 3.86 8.55 -2.83
CA GLY A 109 3.40 7.40 -3.60
C GLY A 109 4.49 6.34 -3.74
N THR A 110 4.17 5.07 -3.45
CA THR A 110 5.07 3.96 -3.74
C THR A 110 5.07 3.67 -5.23
N VAL A 111 6.24 3.42 -5.81
CA VAL A 111 6.40 3.04 -7.21
C VAL A 111 5.61 1.76 -7.50
N THR A 112 4.88 1.74 -8.61
CA THR A 112 4.30 0.52 -9.15
C THR A 112 5.11 0.08 -10.36
N ILE A 113 5.50 -1.19 -10.40
CA ILE A 113 6.33 -1.79 -11.46
C ILE A 113 5.46 -2.72 -12.31
N SER A 114 5.49 -2.55 -13.62
CA SER A 114 4.83 -3.46 -14.57
C SER A 114 5.52 -3.40 -15.92
N ASP A 115 5.78 -4.57 -16.52
CA ASP A 115 6.33 -4.72 -17.89
C ASP A 115 7.54 -3.83 -18.16
N SER A 116 8.54 -3.92 -17.27
CA SER A 116 9.77 -3.11 -17.33
C SER A 116 9.54 -1.60 -17.34
N LYS A 117 8.42 -1.15 -16.76
CA LYS A 117 8.09 0.27 -16.54
C LYS A 117 7.82 0.55 -15.07
N LEU A 118 8.14 1.77 -14.67
CA LEU A 118 7.92 2.31 -13.33
C LEU A 118 6.87 3.41 -13.42
N TYR A 119 5.85 3.34 -12.58
CA TYR A 119 4.79 4.34 -12.49
C TYR A 119 4.90 5.05 -11.15
N ILE A 120 5.07 6.37 -11.18
CA ILE A 120 5.21 7.24 -10.01
C ILE A 120 4.09 8.27 -10.06
N PHE A 121 3.33 8.40 -8.98
CA PHE A 121 2.36 9.47 -8.83
C PHE A 121 2.86 10.45 -7.78
N THR A 122 3.16 11.68 -8.20
CA THR A 122 3.73 12.72 -7.34
C THR A 122 2.66 13.36 -6.47
N GLY A 123 3.04 13.90 -5.30
CA GLY A 123 2.13 14.66 -4.45
C GLY A 123 1.56 15.92 -5.11
N THR A 124 2.19 16.41 -6.17
CA THR A 124 1.71 17.53 -7.01
C THR A 124 0.69 17.11 -8.08
N GLY A 125 0.43 15.80 -8.27
CA GLY A 125 -0.60 15.30 -9.18
C GLY A 125 -0.12 14.81 -10.54
N PHE A 126 1.18 14.69 -10.76
CA PHE A 126 1.73 14.12 -11.99
C PHE A 126 1.88 12.61 -11.92
N LEU A 127 1.33 11.90 -12.91
CA LEU A 127 1.67 10.52 -13.19
C LEU A 127 2.83 10.45 -14.16
N ILE A 128 3.88 9.74 -13.80
CA ILE A 128 5.12 9.61 -14.56
C ILE A 128 5.36 8.15 -14.85
N CYS A 129 5.57 7.80 -16.12
CA CYS A 129 6.03 6.49 -16.54
C CYS A 129 7.49 6.58 -16.96
N MET A 130 8.31 5.72 -16.39
CA MET A 130 9.74 5.63 -16.69
C MET A 130 10.11 4.22 -17.16
N ASP A 131 11.10 4.13 -18.03
CA ASP A 131 11.72 2.85 -18.35
C ASP A 131 12.51 2.32 -17.15
N GLN A 132 12.30 1.07 -16.77
CA GLN A 132 12.88 0.47 -15.55
C GLN A 132 14.42 0.36 -15.63
N ASN A 133 15.00 0.19 -16.84
CA ASN A 133 16.42 -0.03 -17.00
C ASN A 133 17.20 1.28 -17.14
N THR A 134 16.70 2.19 -17.99
CA THR A 134 17.37 3.45 -18.29
C THR A 134 16.99 4.60 -17.34
N LEU A 135 15.83 4.50 -16.68
CA LEU A 135 15.15 5.55 -15.91
C LEU A 135 14.79 6.80 -16.75
N ASN A 136 14.71 6.66 -18.06
CA ASN A 136 14.19 7.72 -18.92
C ASN A 136 12.68 7.85 -18.75
N ILE A 137 12.18 9.07 -18.69
CA ILE A 137 10.74 9.35 -18.70
C ILE A 137 10.21 9.01 -20.10
N LEU A 138 9.28 8.06 -20.17
CA LEU A 138 8.60 7.66 -21.39
C LEU A 138 7.42 8.57 -21.70
N TRP A 139 6.65 8.90 -20.66
CA TRP A 139 5.55 9.86 -20.72
C TRP A 139 5.23 10.41 -19.34
N LYS A 140 4.55 11.57 -19.28
CA LYS A 140 4.13 12.26 -18.07
C LYS A 140 2.77 12.92 -18.33
N LYS A 141 1.86 12.86 -17.33
CA LYS A 141 0.52 13.47 -17.36
C LYS A 141 0.22 14.19 -16.06
N ASP A 142 -0.38 15.36 -16.13
CA ASP A 142 -0.97 16.02 -14.97
C ASP A 142 -2.37 15.45 -14.73
N ILE A 143 -2.48 14.50 -13.81
CA ILE A 143 -3.75 13.80 -13.55
C ILE A 143 -4.78 14.72 -12.89
N VAL A 144 -4.32 15.66 -12.09
CA VAL A 144 -5.23 16.56 -11.39
C VAL A 144 -5.79 17.64 -12.33
N VAL A 145 -4.91 18.34 -13.05
CA VAL A 145 -5.31 19.47 -13.88
C VAL A 145 -5.96 19.01 -15.19
N ASP A 146 -5.37 18.07 -15.91
CA ASP A 146 -5.86 17.60 -17.21
C ASP A 146 -7.28 16.99 -17.12
N PHE A 147 -7.64 16.47 -15.93
CA PHE A 147 -8.96 15.86 -15.68
C PHE A 147 -9.88 16.73 -14.80
N GLY A 148 -9.60 18.02 -14.68
CA GLY A 148 -10.47 18.98 -13.99
C GLY A 148 -10.59 18.79 -12.49
N GLY A 149 -9.63 18.10 -11.87
CA GLY A 149 -9.51 17.94 -10.43
C GLY A 149 -8.90 19.15 -9.76
N LYS A 150 -8.76 19.04 -8.43
CA LYS A 150 -8.00 19.98 -7.61
C LYS A 150 -7.10 19.18 -6.68
N ASN A 151 -5.86 19.63 -6.49
CA ASN A 151 -5.01 19.00 -5.52
C ASN A 151 -5.60 19.15 -4.11
N ILE A 152 -5.42 18.16 -3.29
CA ILE A 152 -5.99 18.09 -1.94
C ILE A 152 -5.00 18.64 -0.91
N ARG A 153 -5.48 18.94 0.29
CA ARG A 153 -4.79 19.75 1.31
C ARG A 153 -3.33 19.40 1.58
N TRP A 154 -2.98 18.13 1.51
CA TRP A 154 -1.61 17.64 1.79
C TRP A 154 -0.97 16.94 0.58
N GLY A 155 -1.40 17.30 -0.63
CA GLY A 155 -0.98 16.65 -1.86
C GLY A 155 -1.63 15.28 -2.07
N VAL A 156 -1.78 14.83 -3.30
CA VAL A 156 -2.26 13.48 -3.59
C VAL A 156 -1.25 12.42 -3.15
N ASN A 157 -1.71 11.22 -2.80
CA ASN A 157 -0.88 10.19 -2.18
C ASN A 157 -1.28 8.75 -2.58
N GLU A 158 -1.71 8.56 -3.79
CA GLU A 158 -2.03 7.23 -4.28
C GLU A 158 -0.78 6.52 -4.81
N SER A 159 -0.74 5.19 -4.65
CA SER A 159 0.14 4.35 -5.45
C SER A 159 -0.64 3.90 -6.69
N PRO A 160 -0.14 4.14 -7.92
CA PRO A 160 -0.86 3.82 -9.15
C PRO A 160 -1.28 2.35 -9.21
N LEU A 161 -2.52 2.07 -9.62
CA LEU A 161 -3.00 0.71 -9.85
C LEU A 161 -2.80 0.34 -11.32
N VAL A 162 -2.00 -0.69 -11.59
CA VAL A 162 -1.78 -1.20 -12.95
C VAL A 162 -2.50 -2.53 -13.11
N ILE A 163 -3.42 -2.62 -14.08
CA ILE A 163 -4.13 -3.85 -14.45
C ILE A 163 -4.26 -3.99 -15.97
N GLY A 164 -3.81 -5.11 -16.52
CA GLY A 164 -3.76 -5.29 -17.97
C GLY A 164 -3.00 -4.14 -18.62
N GLU A 165 -3.64 -3.44 -19.57
CA GLU A 165 -3.04 -2.30 -20.28
C GLU A 165 -3.34 -0.93 -19.62
N LYS A 166 -3.89 -0.91 -18.41
CA LYS A 166 -4.38 0.33 -17.76
C LYS A 166 -3.57 0.72 -16.54
N VAL A 167 -3.34 2.02 -16.37
CA VAL A 167 -2.94 2.66 -15.11
C VAL A 167 -4.13 3.45 -14.60
N ILE A 168 -4.57 3.18 -13.38
CA ILE A 168 -5.81 3.73 -12.80
C ILE A 168 -5.48 4.58 -11.58
N LEU A 169 -6.09 5.77 -11.51
CA LEU A 169 -5.92 6.77 -10.47
C LEU A 169 -7.22 7.55 -10.22
N SER A 170 -7.29 8.18 -9.04
CA SER A 170 -8.37 9.10 -8.67
C SER A 170 -7.97 10.54 -9.02
N ALA A 171 -8.46 11.05 -10.14
CA ALA A 171 -8.19 12.44 -10.56
C ALA A 171 -8.96 13.46 -9.73
N GLY A 172 -10.13 13.10 -9.18
CA GLY A 172 -10.92 13.98 -8.32
C GLY A 172 -11.64 15.11 -9.06
N GLY A 173 -11.75 15.03 -10.38
CA GLY A 173 -12.54 15.96 -11.20
C GLY A 173 -14.03 15.64 -11.17
N LYS A 174 -14.87 16.64 -11.42
CA LYS A 174 -16.32 16.48 -11.40
C LYS A 174 -16.82 15.49 -12.46
N GLU A 175 -16.29 15.58 -13.68
CA GLU A 175 -16.65 14.70 -14.80
C GLU A 175 -15.65 13.53 -14.95
N HIS A 176 -14.47 13.67 -14.41
CA HIS A 176 -13.38 12.70 -14.49
C HIS A 176 -12.86 12.37 -13.09
N ASN A 177 -13.68 11.70 -12.31
CA ASN A 177 -13.39 11.41 -10.91
C ASN A 177 -12.32 10.33 -10.76
N ILE A 178 -12.44 9.26 -11.59
CA ILE A 178 -11.46 8.19 -11.71
C ILE A 178 -11.10 8.08 -13.20
N VAL A 179 -9.81 7.85 -13.47
CA VAL A 179 -9.29 7.75 -14.85
C VAL A 179 -8.49 6.48 -15.02
N ALA A 180 -8.59 5.89 -16.21
CA ALA A 180 -7.70 4.82 -16.67
C ALA A 180 -6.95 5.30 -17.91
N LEU A 181 -5.63 5.29 -17.84
CA LEU A 181 -4.74 5.64 -18.92
C LEU A 181 -4.07 4.37 -19.47
N ASN A 182 -3.74 4.40 -20.75
CA ASN A 182 -2.92 3.36 -21.38
C ASN A 182 -1.52 3.38 -20.75
N LYS A 183 -1.09 2.25 -20.20
CA LYS A 183 0.21 2.13 -19.54
C LYS A 183 1.41 2.37 -20.50
N LYS A 184 1.21 2.25 -21.81
CA LYS A 184 2.28 2.37 -22.82
C LYS A 184 2.62 3.84 -23.11
N ASP A 185 1.60 4.69 -23.26
CA ASP A 185 1.77 6.06 -23.77
C ASP A 185 1.01 7.13 -22.97
N GLY A 186 0.27 6.75 -21.91
CA GLY A 186 -0.51 7.69 -21.09
C GLY A 186 -1.78 8.23 -21.78
N SER A 187 -2.20 7.68 -22.93
CA SER A 187 -3.45 8.06 -23.57
C SER A 187 -4.66 7.62 -22.73
N LEU A 188 -5.76 8.38 -22.83
CA LEU A 188 -6.97 8.07 -22.08
C LEU A 188 -7.67 6.84 -22.65
N ILE A 189 -8.00 5.86 -21.80
CA ILE A 189 -8.83 4.70 -22.15
C ILE A 189 -10.28 4.95 -21.75
N TRP A 190 -10.52 5.29 -20.48
CA TRP A 190 -11.85 5.64 -19.98
C TRP A 190 -11.78 6.58 -18.77
N THR A 191 -12.89 7.28 -18.52
CA THR A 191 -13.12 8.04 -17.28
C THR A 191 -14.41 7.62 -16.62
N CYS A 192 -14.51 7.86 -15.33
CA CYS A 192 -15.71 7.71 -14.52
C CYS A 192 -15.99 9.01 -13.80
N ALA A 193 -17.18 9.60 -13.97
CA ALA A 193 -17.59 10.79 -13.24
C ALA A 193 -17.80 10.51 -11.72
N GLY A 194 -17.93 9.25 -11.34
CA GLY A 194 -18.17 8.88 -9.95
C GLY A 194 -19.37 9.59 -9.37
N ASN A 195 -19.15 10.35 -8.28
CA ASN A 195 -20.08 11.30 -7.71
C ASN A 195 -19.55 12.76 -7.75
N GLY A 196 -18.45 12.98 -8.47
CA GLY A 196 -17.80 14.30 -8.58
C GLY A 196 -17.00 14.71 -7.33
N ASP A 197 -16.63 13.74 -6.49
CA ASP A 197 -15.88 14.00 -5.25
C ASP A 197 -14.41 14.33 -5.53
N LEU A 198 -13.75 15.05 -4.64
CA LEU A 198 -12.29 15.14 -4.65
C LEU A 198 -11.65 13.77 -4.37
N SER A 199 -10.40 13.58 -4.76
CA SER A 199 -9.58 12.45 -4.31
C SER A 199 -9.39 12.47 -2.79
N SER A 200 -9.00 11.36 -2.18
CA SER A 200 -8.97 11.25 -0.71
C SER A 200 -7.81 10.43 -0.15
N TYR A 201 -6.68 10.37 -0.85
CA TYR A 201 -5.46 9.61 -0.46
C TYR A 201 -5.57 8.09 -0.60
N CYS A 202 -6.72 7.55 -1.02
CA CYS A 202 -6.95 6.11 -1.14
C CYS A 202 -6.32 5.55 -2.41
N SER A 203 -5.43 4.59 -2.28
CA SER A 203 -4.97 3.79 -3.43
C SER A 203 -6.08 2.81 -3.85
N PRO A 204 -6.48 2.77 -5.15
CA PRO A 204 -7.56 1.92 -5.62
C PRO A 204 -7.25 0.43 -5.46
N LEU A 205 -8.30 -0.38 -5.27
CA LEU A 205 -8.23 -1.85 -5.21
C LEU A 205 -8.89 -2.46 -6.45
N TYR A 206 -8.25 -3.46 -7.06
CA TYR A 206 -8.87 -4.28 -8.11
C TYR A 206 -9.52 -5.54 -7.54
N ILE A 207 -10.78 -5.77 -7.89
CA ILE A 207 -11.57 -6.95 -7.52
C ILE A 207 -11.85 -7.73 -8.81
N ALA A 208 -11.12 -8.83 -9.02
CA ALA A 208 -11.19 -9.63 -10.24
C ALA A 208 -12.31 -10.67 -10.25
N ASN A 209 -12.65 -11.19 -9.07
CA ASN A 209 -13.49 -12.37 -8.91
C ASN A 209 -15.00 -12.06 -8.73
N GLN A 210 -15.47 -10.95 -9.31
CA GLN A 210 -16.89 -10.64 -9.45
C GLN A 210 -17.38 -10.96 -10.87
N GLN A 211 -18.69 -11.08 -11.07
CA GLN A 211 -19.28 -11.22 -12.40
C GLN A 211 -18.88 -10.01 -13.29
N VAL A 212 -18.74 -8.83 -12.70
CA VAL A 212 -18.13 -7.65 -13.32
C VAL A 212 -16.87 -7.32 -12.52
N PRO A 213 -15.66 -7.57 -13.07
CA PRO A 213 -14.42 -7.12 -12.45
C PRO A 213 -14.44 -5.61 -12.25
N GLN A 214 -14.06 -5.14 -11.06
CA GLN A 214 -14.25 -3.75 -10.71
C GLN A 214 -13.09 -3.15 -9.91
N ILE A 215 -13.05 -1.82 -9.93
CA ILE A 215 -12.17 -1.01 -9.09
C ILE A 215 -12.99 -0.52 -7.91
N ALA A 216 -12.53 -0.80 -6.70
CA ALA A 216 -13.06 -0.20 -5.48
C ALA A 216 -12.10 0.88 -4.97
N THR A 217 -12.61 2.07 -4.69
CA THR A 217 -11.83 3.19 -4.13
C THR A 217 -12.68 4.06 -3.22
N MET A 218 -12.02 4.80 -2.34
CA MET A 218 -12.69 5.80 -1.49
C MET A 218 -12.36 7.20 -2.00
N MET A 219 -13.37 7.97 -2.31
CA MET A 219 -13.30 9.39 -2.64
C MET A 219 -13.66 10.21 -1.39
N ALA A 220 -13.61 11.53 -1.49
CA ALA A 220 -13.83 12.43 -0.34
C ALA A 220 -15.15 12.19 0.43
N ASP A 221 -16.23 11.84 -0.26
CA ASP A 221 -17.55 11.67 0.35
C ASP A 221 -18.20 10.28 0.10
N HIS A 222 -17.62 9.46 -0.80
CA HIS A 222 -18.17 8.17 -1.18
C HIS A 222 -17.12 7.08 -1.36
N ILE A 223 -17.54 5.85 -1.10
CA ILE A 223 -16.87 4.64 -1.60
C ILE A 223 -17.50 4.31 -2.95
N LEU A 224 -16.68 3.99 -3.95
CA LEU A 224 -17.14 3.73 -5.32
C LEU A 224 -16.71 2.34 -5.79
N GLY A 225 -17.60 1.69 -6.55
CA GLY A 225 -17.29 0.55 -7.40
C GLY A 225 -17.44 0.93 -8.87
N VAL A 226 -16.41 0.70 -9.65
CA VAL A 226 -16.33 1.08 -11.06
C VAL A 226 -15.95 -0.14 -11.90
N ASP A 227 -16.68 -0.40 -12.98
CA ASP A 227 -16.36 -1.44 -13.95
C ASP A 227 -14.93 -1.23 -14.49
N ALA A 228 -14.04 -2.19 -14.26
CA ALA A 228 -12.64 -2.09 -14.63
C ALA A 228 -12.39 -2.07 -16.15
N ALA A 229 -13.33 -2.57 -16.94
CA ALA A 229 -13.22 -2.59 -18.39
C ALA A 229 -13.66 -1.26 -19.01
N THR A 230 -14.77 -0.69 -18.54
CA THR A 230 -15.48 0.41 -19.20
C THR A 230 -15.44 1.74 -18.47
N GLY A 231 -15.07 1.78 -17.20
CA GLY A 231 -15.16 2.97 -16.36
C GLY A 231 -16.59 3.31 -15.88
N LYS A 232 -17.59 2.47 -16.20
CA LYS A 232 -18.96 2.69 -15.74
C LYS A 232 -19.06 2.56 -14.22
N LYS A 233 -19.66 3.56 -13.55
CA LYS A 233 -19.99 3.44 -12.13
C LYS A 233 -21.00 2.31 -11.92
N LEU A 234 -20.67 1.34 -11.08
CA LEU A 234 -21.53 0.22 -10.72
C LEU A 234 -22.36 0.55 -9.49
N TRP A 235 -21.75 1.13 -8.49
CA TRP A 235 -22.37 1.51 -7.23
C TRP A 235 -21.60 2.65 -6.55
N SER A 236 -22.24 3.28 -5.59
CA SER A 236 -21.63 4.20 -4.64
C SER A 236 -22.26 4.03 -3.27
N PHE A 237 -21.46 4.26 -2.22
CA PHE A 237 -21.91 4.25 -0.83
C PHE A 237 -21.42 5.51 -0.14
N LYS A 238 -22.32 6.29 0.48
CA LYS A 238 -21.95 7.54 1.17
C LYS A 238 -21.11 7.23 2.40
N TYR A 239 -19.89 7.77 2.41
CA TYR A 239 -18.92 7.52 3.46
C TYR A 239 -17.98 8.71 3.59
N ALA A 240 -18.36 9.69 4.42
CA ALA A 240 -17.64 10.94 4.59
C ALA A 240 -17.15 11.11 6.01
N ASN A 241 -16.02 11.77 6.19
CA ASN A 241 -15.58 12.36 7.46
C ASN A 241 -15.38 13.87 7.31
N ASN A 242 -15.26 14.59 8.43
CA ASN A 242 -15.13 16.04 8.45
C ASN A 242 -13.87 16.58 7.76
N ARG A 243 -12.87 15.73 7.49
CA ARG A 243 -11.61 16.09 6.82
C ARG A 243 -11.59 15.67 5.35
N LYS A 244 -12.51 14.82 4.92
CA LYS A 244 -12.55 14.21 3.56
C LYS A 244 -11.29 13.41 3.22
N ILE A 245 -10.78 12.67 4.20
CA ILE A 245 -9.50 11.96 4.15
C ILE A 245 -9.72 10.48 4.42
N HIS A 246 -9.38 9.63 3.44
CA HIS A 246 -9.54 8.19 3.48
C HIS A 246 -8.27 7.50 2.98
N PRO A 247 -7.18 7.41 3.77
CA PRO A 247 -5.89 6.93 3.27
C PRO A 247 -5.79 5.41 3.18
N ASN A 248 -6.82 4.70 3.62
CA ASN A 248 -6.81 3.24 3.65
C ASN A 248 -7.32 2.66 2.33
N THR A 249 -6.56 1.74 1.73
CA THR A 249 -7.09 0.91 0.65
C THR A 249 -8.11 -0.08 1.21
N PRO A 250 -9.28 -0.26 0.57
CA PRO A 250 -10.24 -1.27 0.98
C PRO A 250 -9.64 -2.68 1.01
N ILE A 251 -10.16 -3.54 1.89
CA ILE A 251 -9.81 -4.98 1.92
C ILE A 251 -11.01 -5.77 1.41
N TYR A 252 -10.79 -6.61 0.41
CA TYR A 252 -11.83 -7.45 -0.17
C TYR A 252 -11.57 -8.93 0.09
N HIS A 253 -12.63 -9.65 0.51
CA HIS A 253 -12.61 -11.09 0.65
C HIS A 253 -14.06 -11.63 0.66
N ASP A 254 -14.35 -12.68 -0.11
CA ASP A 254 -15.65 -13.39 -0.15
C ASP A 254 -16.86 -12.44 -0.28
N ASN A 255 -16.90 -11.62 -1.32
CA ASN A 255 -17.93 -10.61 -1.58
C ASN A 255 -18.09 -9.53 -0.51
N MET A 256 -17.22 -9.51 0.48
CA MET A 256 -17.19 -8.52 1.54
C MET A 256 -16.08 -7.50 1.30
N LEU A 257 -16.40 -6.22 1.40
CA LEU A 257 -15.49 -5.09 1.22
C LEU A 257 -15.43 -4.30 2.52
N PHE A 258 -14.30 -4.40 3.20
CA PHE A 258 -14.00 -3.62 4.40
C PHE A 258 -13.38 -2.29 4.01
N CYS A 259 -13.97 -1.20 4.49
CA CYS A 259 -13.46 0.17 4.32
C CYS A 259 -13.34 0.84 5.68
N THR A 260 -12.28 1.61 5.88
CA THR A 260 -12.07 2.35 7.14
C THR A 260 -11.40 3.68 6.91
N SER A 261 -11.64 4.62 7.80
CA SER A 261 -11.13 5.99 7.72
C SER A 261 -10.92 6.58 9.10
N GLY A 262 -9.90 7.40 9.22
CA GLY A 262 -9.58 8.15 10.43
C GLY A 262 -10.59 9.25 10.78
N TYR A 263 -10.19 10.10 11.72
CA TYR A 263 -10.93 11.28 12.15
C TYR A 263 -12.33 10.96 12.71
N GLY A 264 -12.46 9.86 13.45
CA GLY A 264 -13.67 9.42 14.09
C GLY A 264 -14.75 8.86 13.15
N LYS A 265 -14.40 8.57 11.87
CA LYS A 265 -15.38 7.97 10.95
C LYS A 265 -15.55 6.47 11.22
N GLY A 266 -14.46 5.80 11.56
CA GLY A 266 -14.49 4.37 11.85
C GLY A 266 -14.48 3.49 10.60
N ALA A 267 -15.00 2.28 10.73
CA ALA A 267 -15.00 1.26 9.69
C ALA A 267 -16.40 0.85 9.28
N VAL A 268 -16.55 0.44 8.03
CA VAL A 268 -17.79 -0.14 7.47
C VAL A 268 -17.45 -1.41 6.69
N MET A 269 -18.28 -2.41 6.85
CA MET A 269 -18.30 -3.60 6.01
C MET A 269 -19.46 -3.52 5.02
N LEU A 270 -19.13 -3.60 3.74
CA LEU A 270 -20.09 -3.68 2.65
C LEU A 270 -20.08 -5.08 2.06
N ARG A 271 -21.26 -5.59 1.68
CA ARG A 271 -21.38 -6.81 0.87
C ARG A 271 -21.67 -6.42 -0.57
N LEU A 272 -20.88 -6.95 -1.49
CA LEU A 272 -21.14 -6.85 -2.92
C LEU A 272 -22.28 -7.81 -3.27
N THR A 273 -23.31 -7.30 -3.91
CA THR A 273 -24.51 -8.04 -4.32
C THR A 273 -24.76 -7.89 -5.82
N ASN A 274 -25.71 -8.63 -6.36
CA ASN A 274 -26.07 -8.58 -7.78
C ASN A 274 -24.86 -8.71 -8.73
N GLY A 275 -23.97 -9.69 -8.45
CA GLY A 275 -22.77 -9.93 -9.25
C GLY A 275 -21.74 -8.77 -9.19
N GLY A 276 -21.73 -8.01 -8.09
CA GLY A 276 -20.86 -6.87 -7.88
C GLY A 276 -21.41 -5.51 -8.36
N ARG A 277 -22.69 -5.47 -8.81
CA ARG A 277 -23.32 -4.23 -9.33
C ARG A 277 -24.02 -3.39 -8.26
N SER A 278 -24.09 -3.90 -7.03
CA SER A 278 -24.71 -3.21 -5.90
C SER A 278 -23.94 -3.51 -4.62
N VAL A 279 -24.16 -2.70 -3.58
CA VAL A 279 -23.61 -2.94 -2.23
C VAL A 279 -24.69 -2.75 -1.18
N GLU A 280 -24.57 -3.51 -0.10
CA GLU A 280 -25.34 -3.33 1.13
C GLU A 280 -24.42 -3.25 2.35
N LYS A 281 -24.80 -2.44 3.34
CA LYS A 281 -24.03 -2.36 4.61
C LYS A 281 -24.34 -3.58 5.46
N VAL A 282 -23.27 -4.27 5.94
CA VAL A 282 -23.37 -5.41 6.83
C VAL A 282 -23.22 -4.96 8.29
N TRP A 283 -22.15 -4.23 8.58
CA TRP A 283 -21.89 -3.65 9.90
C TRP A 283 -21.05 -2.36 9.81
N GLU A 284 -21.02 -1.61 10.89
CA GLU A 284 -20.24 -0.37 11.02
C GLU A 284 -19.71 -0.27 12.45
N VAL A 285 -18.44 0.15 12.62
CA VAL A 285 -17.76 0.32 13.91
C VAL A 285 -17.04 1.65 13.94
N ALA A 286 -17.50 2.58 14.76
CA ALA A 286 -16.98 3.95 14.82
C ALA A 286 -15.57 4.04 15.43
N ASP A 287 -15.22 3.14 16.36
CA ASP A 287 -13.96 3.19 17.11
C ASP A 287 -12.71 2.88 16.27
N LEU A 288 -12.88 2.19 15.14
CA LEU A 288 -11.78 1.76 14.29
C LEU A 288 -11.48 2.80 13.22
N ASP A 289 -10.69 3.78 13.54
CA ASP A 289 -10.44 4.97 12.74
C ASP A 289 -8.96 5.22 12.37
N PRO A 290 -8.28 4.30 11.66
CA PRO A 290 -6.87 4.45 11.28
C PRO A 290 -6.65 5.65 10.35
N ARG A 291 -5.62 6.44 10.65
CA ARG A 291 -5.23 7.62 9.86
C ARG A 291 -4.07 7.36 8.91
N THR A 292 -3.17 6.46 9.27
CA THR A 292 -1.93 6.21 8.51
C THR A 292 -2.02 5.01 7.57
N GLY A 293 -3.21 4.45 7.40
CA GLY A 293 -3.50 3.55 6.31
C GLY A 293 -3.01 2.13 6.47
N ALA A 294 -3.25 1.47 7.63
CA ALA A 294 -2.84 0.08 7.69
C ALA A 294 -3.79 -0.80 8.49
N MET A 295 -4.46 -1.64 7.76
CA MET A 295 -5.17 -2.79 8.31
C MET A 295 -4.72 -4.03 7.56
N VAL A 296 -4.73 -5.18 8.22
CA VAL A 296 -4.49 -6.49 7.61
C VAL A 296 -5.58 -7.46 8.02
N LYS A 297 -5.96 -8.35 7.10
CA LYS A 297 -6.92 -9.43 7.36
C LYS A 297 -6.18 -10.75 7.45
N ILE A 298 -6.25 -11.44 8.59
CA ILE A 298 -5.69 -12.78 8.79
C ILE A 298 -6.80 -13.70 9.28
N GLY A 299 -7.00 -14.80 8.58
CA GLY A 299 -8.11 -15.72 8.89
C GLY A 299 -9.46 -15.01 8.94
N ASN A 300 -10.16 -15.10 10.05
CA ASN A 300 -11.47 -14.47 10.27
C ASN A 300 -11.40 -13.08 10.92
N TYR A 301 -10.22 -12.48 11.02
CA TYR A 301 -10.03 -11.25 11.80
C TYR A 301 -9.32 -10.16 11.01
N ILE A 302 -9.60 -8.91 11.38
CA ILE A 302 -8.92 -7.70 10.93
C ILE A 302 -8.09 -7.18 12.10
N TYR A 303 -6.83 -6.83 11.82
CA TYR A 303 -5.90 -6.25 12.79
C TYR A 303 -5.44 -4.88 12.32
N GLY A 304 -5.32 -3.93 13.24
CA GLY A 304 -4.80 -2.61 12.96
C GLY A 304 -4.96 -1.64 14.11
N SER A 305 -4.63 -0.37 13.89
CA SER A 305 -4.69 0.65 14.93
C SER A 305 -5.66 1.78 14.59
N GLY A 306 -6.30 2.36 15.62
CA GLY A 306 -7.15 3.54 15.50
C GLY A 306 -6.45 4.83 15.93
N ASP A 307 -6.87 5.97 15.39
CA ASP A 307 -6.26 7.28 15.63
C ASP A 307 -6.81 8.00 16.88
N ASN A 308 -8.12 8.19 17.00
CA ASN A 308 -8.71 8.98 18.07
C ASN A 308 -8.45 8.41 19.47
N HIS A 309 -8.64 7.10 19.62
CA HIS A 309 -8.51 6.43 20.90
C HIS A 309 -7.14 5.81 21.15
N LYS A 310 -6.26 5.80 20.12
CA LYS A 310 -4.90 5.25 20.18
C LYS A 310 -4.87 3.79 20.63
N TYR A 311 -5.78 2.96 20.11
CA TYR A 311 -5.80 1.52 20.34
C TYR A 311 -5.27 0.73 19.15
N TRP A 312 -4.70 -0.42 19.44
CA TRP A 312 -4.63 -1.57 18.54
C TRP A 312 -5.89 -2.40 18.69
N PHE A 313 -6.41 -2.92 17.59
CA PHE A 313 -7.67 -3.66 17.51
C PHE A 313 -7.49 -5.01 16.87
N CYS A 314 -8.31 -5.99 17.33
CA CYS A 314 -8.73 -7.15 16.56
C CYS A 314 -10.24 -7.11 16.43
N ILE A 315 -10.74 -7.30 15.21
CA ILE A 315 -12.19 -7.25 14.90
C ILE A 315 -12.57 -8.48 14.10
N ASP A 316 -13.68 -9.11 14.42
CA ASP A 316 -14.25 -10.20 13.64
C ASP A 316 -14.71 -9.70 12.27
N TRP A 317 -14.26 -10.39 11.21
CA TRP A 317 -14.53 -10.02 9.82
C TRP A 317 -16.02 -10.01 9.47
N LYS A 318 -16.78 -10.99 9.99
CA LYS A 318 -18.18 -11.18 9.62
C LYS A 318 -19.13 -10.30 10.41
N THR A 319 -18.85 -10.11 11.70
CA THR A 319 -19.77 -9.47 12.65
C THR A 319 -19.41 -8.03 13.00
N GLY A 320 -18.15 -7.63 12.84
CA GLY A 320 -17.65 -6.34 13.33
C GLY A 320 -17.42 -6.31 14.84
N GLU A 321 -17.54 -7.45 15.52
CA GLU A 321 -17.28 -7.56 16.96
C GLU A 321 -15.81 -7.25 17.25
N ILE A 322 -15.57 -6.31 18.16
CA ILE A 322 -14.22 -5.99 18.64
C ILE A 322 -13.80 -7.06 19.63
N LYS A 323 -12.76 -7.82 19.29
CA LYS A 323 -12.23 -8.90 20.12
C LYS A 323 -11.34 -8.37 21.23
N TYR A 324 -10.50 -7.38 20.93
CA TYR A 324 -9.72 -6.62 21.92
C TYR A 324 -9.46 -5.18 21.48
N LYS A 325 -9.14 -4.33 22.48
CA LYS A 325 -8.56 -2.98 22.34
C LYS A 325 -7.34 -2.91 23.24
N ASP A 326 -6.20 -2.49 22.71
CA ASP A 326 -4.92 -2.43 23.45
C ASP A 326 -4.20 -1.10 23.24
N LYS A 327 -3.63 -0.53 24.31
CA LYS A 327 -2.86 0.73 24.30
C LYS A 327 -1.38 0.54 24.66
N SER A 328 -0.93 -0.68 24.87
CA SER A 328 0.44 -0.97 25.33
C SER A 328 1.51 -0.60 24.32
N PHE A 329 1.13 -0.41 23.05
CA PHE A 329 2.04 -0.03 21.98
C PHE A 329 1.49 1.19 21.19
N GLY A 330 2.40 2.07 20.72
CA GLY A 330 2.02 3.22 19.91
C GLY A 330 1.33 2.81 18.61
N VAL A 331 0.28 3.54 18.21
CA VAL A 331 -0.43 3.28 16.95
C VAL A 331 0.44 3.60 15.73
N GLY A 332 0.13 3.00 14.60
CA GLY A 332 0.88 3.19 13.37
C GLY A 332 0.52 2.19 12.27
N ALA A 333 1.44 1.97 11.35
CA ALA A 333 1.28 1.05 10.24
C ALA A 333 1.42 -0.42 10.67
N VAL A 334 0.76 -1.33 9.94
CA VAL A 334 0.91 -2.78 10.12
C VAL A 334 0.99 -3.50 8.78
N ILE A 335 1.87 -4.47 8.72
CA ILE A 335 1.92 -5.52 7.70
C ILE A 335 1.92 -6.87 8.41
N ALA A 336 1.71 -7.95 7.68
CA ALA A 336 1.70 -9.29 8.26
C ALA A 336 2.47 -10.30 7.40
N ASN A 337 3.02 -11.31 8.08
CA ASN A 337 3.57 -12.49 7.44
C ASN A 337 3.11 -13.71 8.23
N GLU A 338 2.39 -14.62 7.57
CA GLU A 338 1.74 -15.75 8.25
C GLU A 338 0.85 -15.28 9.43
N ASP A 339 1.10 -15.72 10.65
CA ASP A 339 0.39 -15.37 11.88
C ASP A 339 1.08 -14.26 12.69
N MET A 340 2.06 -13.56 12.11
CA MET A 340 2.80 -12.49 12.76
C MET A 340 2.49 -11.11 12.16
N LEU A 341 2.19 -10.15 13.02
CA LEU A 341 2.03 -8.73 12.68
C LEU A 341 3.36 -8.00 12.92
N TYR A 342 3.74 -7.17 11.97
CA TYR A 342 4.87 -6.24 12.06
C TYR A 342 4.28 -4.84 12.21
N CYS A 343 4.21 -4.36 13.46
CA CYS A 343 3.57 -3.10 13.82
C CYS A 343 4.61 -2.00 13.90
N TYR A 344 4.50 -0.97 13.05
CA TYR A 344 5.41 0.19 13.04
C TYR A 344 4.71 1.41 13.59
N SER A 345 5.11 1.83 14.80
CA SER A 345 4.44 2.91 15.51
C SER A 345 4.86 4.30 15.01
N GLU A 346 3.94 5.28 15.07
CA GLU A 346 4.23 6.70 14.83
C GLU A 346 5.26 7.28 15.82
N LYS A 347 5.61 6.55 16.89
CA LYS A 347 6.63 6.91 17.88
C LYS A 347 8.02 6.35 17.57
N GLY A 348 8.18 5.67 16.44
CA GLY A 348 9.48 5.13 16.02
C GLY A 348 9.86 3.82 16.70
N GLU A 349 8.89 2.97 17.00
CA GLU A 349 9.15 1.60 17.45
C GLU A 349 8.58 0.60 16.44
N MET A 350 9.26 -0.52 16.27
CA MET A 350 8.78 -1.68 15.53
C MET A 350 8.47 -2.81 16.52
N ALA A 351 7.26 -3.37 16.45
CA ALA A 351 6.87 -4.53 17.27
C ALA A 351 6.51 -5.73 16.42
N LEU A 352 6.88 -6.91 16.90
CA LEU A 352 6.45 -8.20 16.41
C LEU A 352 5.34 -8.70 17.34
N VAL A 353 4.16 -8.96 16.78
CA VAL A 353 2.95 -9.28 17.52
C VAL A 353 2.32 -10.53 16.92
N LYS A 354 1.94 -11.50 17.71
CA LYS A 354 1.21 -12.66 17.23
C LYS A 354 -0.22 -12.28 16.90
N ALA A 355 -0.69 -12.65 15.71
CA ALA A 355 -2.06 -12.41 15.29
C ALA A 355 -3.01 -13.41 15.95
N THR A 356 -3.61 -13.01 17.05
CA THR A 356 -4.59 -13.78 17.81
C THR A 356 -5.77 -12.88 18.21
N PRO A 357 -7.03 -13.40 18.29
CA PRO A 357 -8.17 -12.60 18.69
C PRO A 357 -8.29 -12.39 20.22
N GLU A 358 -7.49 -13.10 21.03
CA GLU A 358 -7.61 -13.05 22.48
C GLU A 358 -7.00 -11.79 23.09
N LYS A 359 -5.88 -11.30 22.53
CA LYS A 359 -5.14 -10.14 23.07
C LYS A 359 -4.15 -9.59 22.03
N PHE A 360 -3.63 -8.40 22.25
CA PHE A 360 -2.46 -7.86 21.53
C PHE A 360 -1.19 -8.54 22.08
N ASP A 361 -0.83 -9.68 21.51
CA ASP A 361 0.24 -10.56 21.99
C ASP A 361 1.62 -10.11 21.47
N MET A 362 2.15 -9.03 22.05
CA MET A 362 3.44 -8.47 21.66
C MET A 362 4.59 -9.34 22.14
N ILE A 363 5.31 -9.96 21.19
CA ILE A 363 6.44 -10.88 21.44
C ILE A 363 7.73 -10.11 21.72
N SER A 364 8.01 -9.10 20.88
CA SER A 364 9.23 -8.29 20.98
C SER A 364 9.04 -6.93 20.29
N LYS A 365 9.89 -5.96 20.68
CA LYS A 365 9.94 -4.66 20.01
C LYS A 365 11.33 -4.06 20.06
N PHE A 366 11.61 -3.12 19.14
CA PHE A 366 12.86 -2.37 19.10
C PHE A 366 12.65 -0.95 18.56
N PRO A 367 13.52 0.02 18.91
CA PRO A 367 13.43 1.38 18.40
C PRO A 367 14.00 1.52 16.99
N ILE A 368 13.38 2.36 16.16
CA ILE A 368 13.91 2.85 14.89
C ILE A 368 14.57 4.21 15.17
N VAL A 369 15.91 4.22 15.21
CA VAL A 369 16.68 5.36 15.72
C VAL A 369 17.29 6.25 14.62
N LEU A 370 17.28 5.78 13.36
CA LEU A 370 17.79 6.55 12.22
C LEU A 370 16.64 7.24 11.48
N GLY A 371 16.95 8.32 10.77
CA GLY A 371 16.01 9.04 9.94
C GLY A 371 15.40 10.27 10.60
N THR A 372 14.50 10.93 9.88
CA THR A 372 13.87 12.21 10.23
C THR A 372 12.37 12.16 9.99
N ASP A 373 11.62 13.14 10.50
CA ASP A 373 10.19 13.35 10.28
C ASP A 373 9.27 12.24 10.84
N GLN A 374 8.18 11.94 10.15
CA GLN A 374 7.14 11.06 10.64
C GLN A 374 7.43 9.60 10.29
N HIS A 375 7.06 8.69 11.17
CA HIS A 375 7.12 7.23 10.99
C HIS A 375 5.85 6.71 10.28
N TRP A 376 5.65 7.09 9.00
CA TRP A 376 4.41 6.77 8.25
C TRP A 376 4.59 5.78 7.11
N ALA A 377 5.82 5.54 6.66
CA ALA A 377 6.08 4.56 5.61
C ALA A 377 5.72 3.15 6.07
N HIS A 378 5.07 2.38 5.19
CA HIS A 378 4.77 0.99 5.50
C HIS A 378 6.02 0.11 5.35
N PRO A 379 6.34 -0.75 6.31
CA PRO A 379 7.42 -1.71 6.18
C PRO A 379 7.19 -2.69 5.02
N VAL A 380 8.27 -3.28 4.52
CA VAL A 380 8.22 -4.28 3.44
C VAL A 380 9.09 -5.47 3.83
N ILE A 381 8.60 -6.69 3.58
CA ILE A 381 9.38 -7.93 3.77
C ILE A 381 9.69 -8.50 2.39
N TYR A 382 10.97 -8.83 2.16
CA TYR A 382 11.39 -9.47 0.91
C TYR A 382 12.67 -10.27 1.13
N GLN A 383 12.66 -11.55 0.77
CA GLN A 383 13.79 -12.49 0.87
C GLN A 383 14.48 -12.50 2.25
N GLY A 384 13.67 -12.55 3.32
CA GLY A 384 14.16 -12.58 4.69
C GLY A 384 14.74 -11.26 5.19
N VAL A 385 14.45 -10.14 4.52
CA VAL A 385 14.85 -8.79 4.91
C VAL A 385 13.62 -7.95 5.19
N LEU A 386 13.64 -7.24 6.32
CA LEU A 386 12.65 -6.23 6.69
C LEU A 386 13.19 -4.85 6.32
N TYR A 387 12.54 -4.19 5.37
CA TYR A 387 12.84 -2.82 4.96
C TYR A 387 11.95 -1.85 5.71
N VAL A 388 12.56 -0.86 6.35
CA VAL A 388 11.87 0.20 7.10
C VAL A 388 12.39 1.55 6.62
N ARG A 389 11.48 2.45 6.28
CA ARG A 389 11.79 3.85 5.99
C ARG A 389 11.38 4.75 7.14
N HIS A 390 12.25 5.70 7.49
CA HIS A 390 11.93 6.84 8.34
C HIS A 390 12.45 8.12 7.67
N GLY A 391 11.54 8.90 7.09
CA GLY A 391 11.86 10.14 6.38
C GLY A 391 12.97 9.96 5.33
N ASN A 392 14.14 10.49 5.62
CA ASN A 392 15.30 10.49 4.72
C ASN A 392 16.11 9.18 4.73
N THR A 393 15.77 8.22 5.59
CA THR A 393 16.57 6.99 5.77
C THR A 393 15.79 5.74 5.39
N LEU A 394 16.41 4.88 4.58
CA LEU A 394 16.00 3.49 4.35
C LEU A 394 16.92 2.56 5.13
N MET A 395 16.34 1.65 5.88
CA MET A 395 17.02 0.65 6.69
C MET A 395 16.60 -0.75 6.26
N ALA A 396 17.56 -1.68 6.23
CA ALA A 396 17.34 -3.10 5.97
C ALA A 396 17.79 -3.92 7.17
N TYR A 397 16.88 -4.72 7.71
CA TYR A 397 17.13 -5.57 8.86
C TYR A 397 17.01 -7.04 8.47
N LYS A 398 17.86 -7.89 9.06
CA LYS A 398 17.79 -9.34 8.90
C LYS A 398 16.53 -9.86 9.58
N ALA A 399 15.57 -10.36 8.80
CA ALA A 399 14.31 -10.91 9.30
C ALA A 399 14.29 -12.45 9.32
N LYS A 400 15.34 -13.08 8.79
CA LYS A 400 15.47 -14.54 8.74
C LYS A 400 16.84 -15.01 9.26
#